data_bd92ffef4280801bbb6d8c928eeac236
#
_entry.id   bd92ffef4280801bbb6d8c928eeac236
#
_cell.length_a   1.000
_cell.length_b   1.000
_cell.length_c   1.000
_cell.angle_alpha   90.00
_cell.angle_beta   90.00
_cell.angle_gamma   90.00
#
_symmetry.space_group_name_H-M   'P 1'
#
loop_
_entity.id
_entity.type
_entity.pdbx_description
1 polymer ?
#
loop_
_entity_poly.entity_id
_entity_poly.type
_entity_poly.pdbx_seq_one_letter_code
_entity_poly.pdbx_strand_id
1 'polypeptide(L)'
;MSTYPVDIKSTTAATIAVHNALGTGAPGRALGLFVSKEGGQGVTTVKIKDDTTVLAEFLFPASTQTNAQGYTQYMQFPGTGFRASTALKFEIATTATSVTLLHG
;
A
#
# COMPACT_ATOMS: atom_id res chain seq x y z
N MET A 1 -23.76 -16.16 13.54
CA MET A 1 -23.62 -14.80 13.05
C MET A 1 -22.18 -14.53 12.69
N SER A 2 -21.97 -13.92 11.56
CA SER A 2 -20.62 -13.59 11.16
C SER A 2 -20.10 -12.44 12.01
N THR A 3 -18.87 -12.60 12.51
CA THR A 3 -18.17 -11.53 13.19
C THR A 3 -17.27 -10.74 12.24
N TYR A 4 -17.28 -11.09 10.97
CA TYR A 4 -16.43 -10.47 9.96
C TYR A 4 -17.30 -9.95 8.82
N PRO A 5 -18.02 -8.86 9.08
CA PRO A 5 -18.92 -8.34 8.06
C PRO A 5 -18.19 -7.66 6.90
N VAL A 6 -16.90 -7.43 7.03
CA VAL A 6 -16.14 -6.67 6.04
C VAL A 6 -15.47 -7.62 5.08
N ASP A 7 -15.78 -7.47 3.80
CA ASP A 7 -15.02 -8.12 2.75
C ASP A 7 -13.70 -7.39 2.57
N ILE A 8 -12.61 -8.10 2.77
CA ILE A 8 -11.28 -7.55 2.53
C ILE A 8 -11.00 -7.65 1.04
N LYS A 9 -10.70 -6.52 0.43
CA LYS A 9 -10.36 -6.41 -0.98
C LYS A 9 -8.90 -6.05 -1.12
N SER A 10 -8.36 -6.21 -2.31
CA SER A 10 -6.98 -5.86 -2.60
C SER A 10 -6.86 -5.14 -3.92
N THR A 11 -5.93 -4.21 -3.98
CA THR A 11 -5.57 -3.50 -5.21
C THR A 11 -4.06 -3.49 -5.33
N THR A 12 -3.55 -3.94 -6.46
CA THR A 12 -2.11 -4.07 -6.68
C THR A 12 -1.67 -3.13 -7.80
N ALA A 13 -0.54 -2.46 -7.58
CA ALA A 13 0.07 -1.59 -8.57
C ALA A 13 1.59 -1.68 -8.45
N ALA A 14 2.28 -1.32 -9.53
CA ALA A 14 3.74 -1.36 -9.57
C ALA A 14 4.36 -0.09 -10.15
N THR A 15 3.57 0.83 -10.67
CA THR A 15 4.08 2.05 -11.27
C THR A 15 4.19 3.18 -10.26
N ILE A 16 5.20 4.04 -10.45
CA ILE A 16 5.37 5.23 -9.61
C ILE A 16 4.28 6.22 -10.00
N ALA A 17 3.24 6.27 -9.17
CA ALA A 17 2.08 7.12 -9.42
C ALA A 17 1.17 7.07 -8.20
N VAL A 18 0.11 7.88 -8.24
CA VAL A 18 -1.00 7.79 -7.29
C VAL A 18 -2.04 6.86 -7.88
N HIS A 19 -2.45 5.87 -7.11
CA HIS A 19 -3.40 4.84 -7.53
C HIS A 19 -4.67 4.91 -6.70
N ASN A 20 -5.82 4.75 -7.36
CA ASN A 20 -7.09 4.59 -6.66
C ASN A 20 -7.21 3.18 -6.12
N ALA A 21 -7.56 3.03 -4.86
CA ALA A 21 -7.81 1.72 -4.28
C ALA A 21 -9.18 1.18 -4.72
N LEU A 22 -10.14 2.06 -4.93
CA LEU A 22 -11.52 1.68 -5.23
C LEU A 22 -11.97 2.38 -6.52
N GLY A 23 -11.82 1.69 -7.65
CA GLY A 23 -12.35 2.15 -8.93
C GLY A 23 -11.89 3.55 -9.33
N THR A 24 -12.83 4.47 -9.48
CA THR A 24 -12.55 5.85 -9.90
C THR A 24 -12.26 6.79 -8.72
N GLY A 25 -12.15 6.25 -7.52
CA GLY A 25 -11.93 7.02 -6.31
C GLY A 25 -13.19 7.04 -5.47
N ALA A 26 -13.14 6.38 -4.33
CA ALA A 26 -14.26 6.27 -3.42
C ALA A 26 -13.72 6.17 -1.99
N PRO A 27 -14.56 6.50 -0.99
CA PRO A 27 -14.17 6.32 0.40
C PRO A 27 -13.86 4.86 0.71
N GLY A 28 -12.96 4.65 1.63
CA GLY A 28 -12.58 3.31 2.04
C GLY A 28 -11.66 3.34 3.22
N ARG A 29 -11.21 2.15 3.60
CA ARG A 29 -10.37 1.98 4.77
C ARG A 29 -9.18 1.12 4.40
N ALA A 30 -7.98 1.63 4.62
CA ALA A 30 -6.75 0.89 4.38
C ALA A 30 -6.49 -0.03 5.58
N LEU A 31 -6.33 -1.31 5.34
CA LEU A 31 -6.21 -2.32 6.40
C LEU A 31 -4.80 -2.90 6.49
N GLY A 32 -4.10 -2.98 5.39
CA GLY A 32 -2.75 -3.53 5.36
C GLY A 32 -2.08 -3.30 4.03
N LEU A 33 -0.79 -3.61 3.98
CA LEU A 33 0.04 -3.31 2.83
C LEU A 33 1.06 -4.42 2.63
N PHE A 34 1.14 -4.94 1.40
CA PHE A 34 2.21 -5.81 0.95
C PHE A 34 3.10 -5.04 -0.01
N VAL A 35 4.40 -5.11 0.19
CA VAL A 35 5.36 -4.56 -0.76
C VAL A 35 6.32 -5.67 -1.16
N SER A 36 6.41 -5.94 -2.45
CA SER A 36 7.35 -6.90 -3.01
C SER A 36 8.41 -6.15 -3.80
N LYS A 37 9.66 -6.48 -3.55
CA LYS A 37 10.80 -5.87 -4.21
C LYS A 37 11.69 -6.95 -4.79
N GLU A 38 12.19 -6.70 -6.00
CA GLU A 38 13.25 -7.50 -6.57
C GLU A 38 14.60 -7.06 -6.01
N GLY A 39 15.62 -7.90 -6.16
CA GLY A 39 16.98 -7.51 -5.80
C GLY A 39 17.46 -6.34 -6.64
N GLY A 40 18.25 -5.47 -6.04
CA GLY A 40 18.83 -4.34 -6.73
C GLY A 40 17.99 -3.08 -6.77
N GLN A 41 16.89 -3.03 -6.06
CA GLN A 41 16.03 -1.84 -6.03
C GLN A 41 16.36 -0.95 -4.84
N GLY A 42 16.22 0.36 -5.04
CA GLY A 42 16.39 1.34 -3.98
C GLY A 42 15.25 1.37 -2.99
N VAL A 43 15.25 2.36 -2.11
CA VAL A 43 14.20 2.55 -1.11
C VAL A 43 12.86 2.79 -1.80
N THR A 44 11.80 2.20 -1.27
CA THR A 44 10.44 2.41 -1.74
C THR A 44 9.66 3.18 -0.69
N THR A 45 8.99 4.25 -1.11
CA THR A 45 8.10 5.00 -0.25
C THR A 45 6.67 4.81 -0.73
N VAL A 46 5.79 4.43 0.19
CA VAL A 46 4.36 4.28 -0.09
C VAL A 46 3.58 5.18 0.84
N LYS A 47 2.68 5.97 0.28
CA LYS A 47 1.81 6.87 1.05
C LYS A 47 0.38 6.43 0.93
N ILE A 48 -0.31 6.36 2.06
CA ILE A 48 -1.75 6.14 2.09
C ILE A 48 -2.41 7.51 2.14
N LYS A 49 -3.35 7.74 1.24
CA LYS A 49 -3.91 9.08 1.04
C LYS A 49 -5.43 9.06 1.06
N ASP A 50 -5.99 10.15 1.55
CA ASP A 50 -7.40 10.49 1.34
C ASP A 50 -7.42 11.63 0.31
N ASP A 51 -7.71 11.29 -0.93
CA ASP A 51 -7.59 12.18 -2.07
C ASP A 51 -6.18 12.78 -2.13
N THR A 52 -5.99 14.05 -1.78
CA THR A 52 -4.68 14.71 -1.78
C THR A 52 -4.02 14.73 -0.41
N THR A 53 -4.71 14.33 0.64
CA THR A 53 -4.19 14.37 2.01
C THR A 53 -3.45 13.10 2.34
N VAL A 54 -2.20 13.21 2.82
CA VAL A 54 -1.43 12.04 3.25
C VAL A 54 -1.89 11.64 4.65
N LEU A 55 -2.34 10.40 4.79
CA LEU A 55 -2.75 9.85 6.08
C LEU A 55 -1.59 9.13 6.76
N ALA A 56 -0.74 8.46 5.99
CA ALA A 56 0.40 7.74 6.52
C ALA A 56 1.44 7.56 5.42
N GLU A 57 2.69 7.45 5.82
CA GLU A 57 3.81 7.25 4.90
C GLU A 57 4.70 6.13 5.43
N PHE A 58 5.08 5.21 4.56
CA PHE A 58 5.88 4.05 4.92
C PHE A 58 7.10 3.97 4.02
N LEU A 59 8.23 3.68 4.64
CA LEU A 59 9.51 3.53 3.95
C LEU A 59 9.95 2.08 4.00
N PHE A 60 10.27 1.51 2.84
CA PHE A 60 10.71 0.14 2.73
C PHE A 60 12.18 0.11 2.29
N PRO A 61 13.03 -0.66 2.99
CA PRO A 61 14.46 -0.63 2.73
C PRO A 61 14.83 -1.00 1.30
N ALA A 62 15.98 -0.49 0.88
CA ALA A 62 16.57 -0.87 -0.39
C ALA A 62 16.99 -2.34 -0.37
N SER A 63 17.00 -2.95 -1.55
CA SER A 63 17.47 -4.32 -1.78
C SER A 63 18.71 -4.30 -2.66
N THR A 64 19.68 -3.41 -2.36
CA THR A 64 20.83 -3.13 -3.21
C THR A 64 22.16 -3.66 -2.67
N GLN A 65 22.12 -4.51 -1.65
CA GLN A 65 23.35 -5.05 -1.07
C GLN A 65 24.02 -6.05 -2.03
N THR A 66 25.30 -6.33 -1.76
CA THR A 66 25.99 -7.40 -2.46
C THR A 66 25.25 -8.71 -2.26
N ASN A 67 25.03 -9.46 -3.32
CA ASN A 67 24.13 -10.61 -3.34
C ASN A 67 22.69 -10.24 -3.00
N ALA A 68 22.28 -9.07 -3.43
CA ALA A 68 20.97 -8.53 -3.13
C ALA A 68 19.86 -9.48 -3.56
N GLN A 69 18.96 -9.74 -2.65
CA GLN A 69 17.77 -10.53 -2.92
C GLN A 69 16.55 -9.64 -2.75
N GLY A 70 15.52 -9.95 -3.51
CA GLY A 70 14.24 -9.33 -3.29
C GLY A 70 13.62 -9.79 -2.00
N TYR A 71 12.58 -9.11 -1.58
CA TYR A 71 11.82 -9.49 -0.40
C TYR A 71 10.37 -9.04 -0.56
N THR A 72 9.50 -9.67 0.23
CA THR A 72 8.12 -9.23 0.39
C THR A 72 7.89 -8.93 1.85
N GLN A 73 7.34 -7.76 2.12
CA GLN A 73 7.03 -7.34 3.47
C GLN A 73 5.55 -7.05 3.58
N TYR A 74 4.92 -7.57 4.63
CA TYR A 74 3.54 -7.29 4.96
C TYR A 74 3.47 -6.41 6.19
N MET A 75 2.59 -5.40 6.14
CA MET A 75 2.35 -4.52 7.26
C MET A 75 0.85 -4.44 7.50
N GLN A 76 0.42 -4.84 8.68
CA GLN A 76 -0.98 -4.72 9.09
C GLN A 76 -1.16 -3.43 9.86
N PHE A 77 -2.17 -2.65 9.48
CA PHE A 77 -2.44 -1.39 10.15
C PHE A 77 -3.24 -1.65 11.44
N PRO A 78 -2.92 -0.92 12.52
CA PRO A 78 -3.56 -1.18 13.81
C PRO A 78 -5.03 -0.76 13.80
N GLY A 79 -5.79 -1.39 14.69
CA GLY A 79 -7.20 -1.08 14.89
C GLY A 79 -8.03 -1.34 13.65
N THR A 80 -8.79 -0.36 13.22
CA THR A 80 -9.65 -0.44 12.03
C THR A 80 -8.97 0.13 10.78
N GLY A 81 -7.67 0.40 10.86
CA GLY A 81 -6.91 0.93 9.73
C GLY A 81 -7.05 2.45 9.58
N PHE A 82 -6.67 2.92 8.39
CA PHE A 82 -6.75 4.35 8.07
C PHE A 82 -7.99 4.60 7.22
N ARG A 83 -8.87 5.47 7.68
CA ARG A 83 -10.08 5.78 6.93
C ARG A 83 -9.85 6.97 6.01
N ALA A 84 -10.22 6.79 4.74
CA ALA A 84 -10.30 7.86 3.77
C ALA A 84 -11.77 8.16 3.52
N SER A 85 -12.21 9.36 3.86
CA SER A 85 -13.63 9.73 3.77
C SER A 85 -14.03 10.22 2.39
N THR A 86 -13.08 10.63 1.57
CA THR A 86 -13.35 11.12 0.22
C THR A 86 -12.93 10.11 -0.83
N ALA A 87 -11.65 9.74 -0.86
CA ALA A 87 -11.14 8.78 -1.84
C ALA A 87 -9.89 8.11 -1.30
N LEU A 88 -9.96 6.80 -1.11
CA LEU A 88 -8.82 6.03 -0.66
C LEU A 88 -7.85 5.82 -1.81
N LYS A 89 -6.63 6.30 -1.63
CA LYS A 89 -5.56 6.19 -2.62
C LYS A 89 -4.28 5.74 -1.95
N PHE A 90 -3.37 5.20 -2.75
CA PHE A 90 -2.01 4.95 -2.31
C PHE A 90 -1.04 5.41 -3.39
N GLU A 91 0.04 6.01 -2.96
CA GLU A 91 1.05 6.55 -3.86
C GLU A 91 2.34 5.78 -3.72
N ILE A 92 2.88 5.32 -4.86
CA ILE A 92 4.21 4.73 -4.92
C ILE A 92 5.15 5.83 -5.40
N ALA A 93 6.06 6.26 -4.52
CA ALA A 93 6.95 7.38 -4.83
C ALA A 93 8.28 6.92 -5.41
N THR A 94 8.69 5.68 -5.14
CA THR A 94 9.92 5.12 -5.68
C THR A 94 9.69 3.66 -6.08
N THR A 95 10.67 3.09 -6.77
CA THR A 95 10.53 1.80 -7.43
C THR A 95 10.19 0.66 -6.47
N ALA A 96 9.18 -0.11 -6.85
CA ALA A 96 8.84 -1.38 -6.21
C ALA A 96 8.38 -2.34 -7.30
N THR A 97 8.53 -3.65 -7.07
CA THR A 97 8.00 -4.65 -8.01
C THR A 97 6.49 -4.65 -7.97
N SER A 98 5.92 -4.68 -6.78
CA SER A 98 4.48 -4.53 -6.60
C SER A 98 4.14 -4.03 -5.21
N VAL A 99 3.06 -3.29 -5.13
CA VAL A 99 2.47 -2.82 -3.88
C VAL A 99 1.01 -3.23 -3.90
N THR A 100 0.58 -3.97 -2.90
CA THR A 100 -0.81 -4.41 -2.76
C THR A 100 -1.39 -3.79 -1.50
N LEU A 101 -2.43 -3.00 -1.68
CA LEU A 101 -3.18 -2.41 -0.57
C LEU A 101 -4.37 -3.30 -0.25
N LEU A 102 -4.46 -3.75 1.01
CA LEU A 102 -5.65 -4.41 1.53
C LEU A 102 -6.59 -3.35 2.06
N HIS A 103 -7.84 -3.41 1.66
CA HIS A 103 -8.82 -2.39 2.02
C HIS A 103 -10.21 -2.99 2.21
N GLY A 104 -11.03 -2.27 2.91
CA GLY A 104 -12.41 -2.68 3.15
C GLY A 104 -13.42 -1.58 2.89
#